data_d7fb51fbb209325f64a29a4438904860
#
_entry.id   d7fb51fbb209325f64a29a4438904860
#
_cell.length_a   1.000
_cell.length_b   1.000
_cell.length_c   1.000
_cell.angle_alpha   90.00
_cell.angle_beta   90.00
_cell.angle_gamma   90.00
#
_symmetry.space_group_name_H-M   'P 1'
#
loop_
_entity.id
_entity.type
_entity.pdbx_description
1 polymer ?
#
loop_
_entity_poly.entity_id
_entity_poly.type
_entity_poly.pdbx_seq_one_letter_code
_entity_poly.pdbx_strand_id
1 'polypeptide(L)'
;MAYERNVDSRQPPELHLISALLALESTGYLISLAKQCGGGVITEEIQRLLLNYCITIFSSSDFPNTLPIRNLAKSLINEVESSGGVVLDEIYELCSSLMTSPLESSGSKSQRVLKRYSFLFPDTTTLMIPLISSTNMLEGDTGCSVWPASLYLSEFILSFPKLFENKSCFEVIYS
;
A
#
# COMPACT_ATOMS: atom_id res chain seq x y z
N MET A 1 9.57 14.23 -10.44
CA MET A 1 9.77 14.98 -9.20
C MET A 1 9.29 14.07 -8.08
N ALA A 2 10.21 13.42 -7.36
CA ALA A 2 9.87 12.57 -6.23
C ALA A 2 9.42 13.49 -5.08
N TYR A 3 8.18 13.33 -4.64
CA TYR A 3 7.65 14.03 -3.50
C TYR A 3 8.15 13.30 -2.24
N GLU A 4 9.17 13.84 -1.61
CA GLU A 4 9.56 13.41 -0.26
C GLU A 4 8.45 13.80 0.70
N ARG A 5 7.60 12.83 1.08
CA ARG A 5 6.69 13.01 2.21
C ARG A 5 7.55 13.20 3.45
N ASN A 6 7.41 14.36 4.07
CA ASN A 6 8.00 14.62 5.37
C ASN A 6 7.28 13.71 6.38
N VAL A 7 7.87 12.54 6.65
CA VAL A 7 7.33 11.58 7.63
C VAL A 7 7.36 12.27 8.98
N ASP A 8 6.19 12.41 9.61
CA ASP A 8 6.12 12.94 10.98
C ASP A 8 6.99 12.02 11.87
N SER A 9 8.11 12.55 12.33
CA SER A 9 9.10 11.83 13.13
C SER A 9 8.57 11.28 14.48
N ARG A 10 7.29 11.52 14.77
CA ARG A 10 6.58 11.05 15.96
C ARG A 10 5.94 9.68 15.78
N GLN A 11 5.89 9.11 14.57
CA GLN A 11 5.32 7.79 14.33
C GLN A 11 6.40 6.74 14.18
N PRO A 12 6.19 5.51 14.72
CA PRO A 12 7.06 4.40 14.44
C PRO A 12 7.17 4.16 12.93
N PRO A 13 8.38 4.01 12.37
CA PRO A 13 8.58 3.82 10.93
C PRO A 13 7.84 2.59 10.40
N GLU A 14 7.58 1.59 11.24
CA GLU A 14 6.80 0.39 10.90
C GLU A 14 5.34 0.71 10.57
N LEU A 15 4.73 1.68 11.25
CA LEU A 15 3.36 2.10 10.91
C LEU A 15 3.27 2.71 9.51
N HIS A 16 4.30 3.46 9.11
CA HIS A 16 4.39 4.00 7.77
C HIS A 16 4.55 2.89 6.73
N LEU A 17 5.42 1.91 6.99
CA LEU A 17 5.60 0.75 6.12
C LEU A 17 4.30 -0.03 5.95
N ILE A 18 3.58 -0.30 7.06
CA ILE A 18 2.29 -1.00 7.02
C ILE A 18 1.25 -0.20 6.22
N SER A 19 1.14 1.10 6.47
CA SER A 19 0.19 1.97 5.76
C SER A 19 0.47 2.02 4.26
N ALA A 20 1.74 2.11 3.87
CA ALA A 20 2.18 2.07 2.48
C ALA A 20 1.88 0.70 1.82
N LEU A 21 2.08 -0.40 2.54
CA LEU A 21 1.74 -1.74 2.07
C LEU A 21 0.23 -1.90 1.85
N LEU A 22 -0.59 -1.46 2.79
CA LEU A 22 -2.05 -1.51 2.69
C LEU A 22 -2.60 -0.63 1.56
N ALA A 23 -1.93 0.49 1.27
CA ALA A 23 -2.24 1.35 0.13
C ALA A 23 -1.72 0.80 -1.21
N LEU A 24 -1.02 -0.34 -1.21
CA LEU A 24 -0.36 -0.94 -2.38
C LEU A 24 0.54 0.08 -3.11
N GLU A 25 1.37 0.76 -2.35
CA GLU A 25 2.39 1.66 -2.90
C GLU A 25 3.39 0.89 -3.76
N SER A 26 4.21 1.60 -4.54
CA SER A 26 5.16 0.95 -5.44
C SER A 26 6.12 0.03 -4.70
N THR A 27 6.46 -1.11 -5.29
CA THR A 27 7.37 -2.10 -4.71
C THR A 27 8.72 -1.48 -4.30
N GLY A 28 9.28 -0.60 -5.14
CA GLY A 28 10.54 0.07 -4.82
C GLY A 28 10.45 0.96 -3.57
N TYR A 29 9.32 1.65 -3.41
CA TYR A 29 9.07 2.46 -2.22
C TYR A 29 8.92 1.61 -0.96
N LEU A 30 8.17 0.50 -1.04
CA LEU A 30 8.02 -0.44 0.07
C LEU A 30 9.36 -1.04 0.51
N ILE A 31 10.22 -1.44 -0.43
CA ILE A 31 11.56 -1.93 -0.12
C ILE A 31 12.42 -0.84 0.55
N SER A 32 12.34 0.40 0.06
CA SER A 32 13.05 1.52 0.69
C SER A 32 12.60 1.76 2.14
N LEU A 33 11.29 1.74 2.41
CA LEU A 33 10.75 1.87 3.76
C LEU A 33 11.16 0.68 4.65
N ALA A 34 11.11 -0.55 4.12
CA ALA A 34 11.52 -1.74 4.86
C ALA A 34 12.99 -1.65 5.29
N LYS A 35 13.87 -1.17 4.41
CA LYS A 35 15.29 -0.90 4.75
C LYS A 35 15.44 0.18 5.81
N GLN A 36 14.66 1.26 5.73
CA GLN A 36 14.68 2.32 6.76
C GLN A 36 14.26 1.78 8.13
N CYS A 37 13.21 0.95 8.20
CA CYS A 37 12.77 0.31 9.43
C CYS A 37 13.85 -0.60 10.03
N GLY A 38 14.60 -1.32 9.20
CA GLY A 38 15.66 -2.24 9.61
C GLY A 38 17.05 -1.60 9.76
N GLY A 39 17.17 -0.28 9.75
CA GLY A 39 18.46 0.39 9.91
C GLY A 39 19.40 0.28 8.70
N GLY A 40 18.83 0.18 7.49
CA GLY A 40 19.56 0.10 6.21
C GLY A 40 19.49 -1.28 5.54
N VAL A 41 19.07 -2.30 6.27
CA VAL A 41 18.86 -3.67 5.77
C VAL A 41 17.46 -4.16 6.13
N ILE A 42 16.98 -5.21 5.46
CA ILE A 42 15.69 -5.82 5.79
C ILE A 42 15.93 -6.94 6.79
N THR A 43 15.64 -6.67 8.05
CA THR A 43 15.82 -7.64 9.14
C THR A 43 14.74 -8.72 9.14
N GLU A 44 14.96 -9.78 9.92
CA GLU A 44 13.96 -10.85 10.08
C GLU A 44 12.64 -10.33 10.64
N GLU A 45 12.66 -9.39 11.59
CA GLU A 45 11.46 -8.77 12.16
C GLU A 45 10.66 -8.04 11.10
N ILE A 46 11.32 -7.30 10.21
CA ILE A 46 10.66 -6.59 9.11
C ILE A 46 10.09 -7.57 8.07
N GLN A 47 10.80 -8.66 7.80
CA GLN A 47 10.28 -9.73 6.94
C GLN A 47 9.00 -10.34 7.54
N ARG A 48 8.99 -10.68 8.83
CA ARG A 48 7.80 -11.21 9.54
C ARG A 48 6.66 -10.21 9.55
N LEU A 49 6.95 -8.93 9.79
CA LEU A 49 5.95 -7.87 9.74
C LEU A 49 5.26 -7.83 8.37
N LEU A 50 6.02 -7.73 7.29
CA LEU A 50 5.50 -7.70 5.92
C LEU A 50 4.71 -8.97 5.58
N LEU A 51 5.23 -10.14 5.95
CA LEU A 51 4.60 -11.43 5.70
C LEU A 51 3.21 -11.52 6.35
N ASN A 52 3.09 -11.14 7.62
CA ASN A 52 1.82 -11.16 8.35
C ASN A 52 0.75 -10.30 7.68
N TYR A 53 1.12 -9.11 7.24
CA TYR A 53 0.18 -8.22 6.55
C TYR A 53 -0.12 -8.68 5.12
N CYS A 54 0.86 -9.23 4.39
CA CYS A 54 0.64 -9.82 3.07
C CYS A 54 -0.35 -10.97 3.12
N ILE A 55 -0.20 -11.89 4.07
CA ILE A 55 -1.12 -13.02 4.26
C ILE A 55 -2.53 -12.52 4.56
N THR A 56 -2.66 -11.54 5.47
CA THR A 56 -3.97 -10.95 5.81
C THR A 56 -4.64 -10.30 4.61
N ILE A 57 -3.89 -9.56 3.80
CA ILE A 57 -4.42 -8.91 2.59
C ILE A 57 -4.86 -9.96 1.57
N PHE A 58 -4.05 -11.02 1.37
CA PHE A 58 -4.33 -12.08 0.42
C PHE A 58 -5.54 -12.93 0.84
N SER A 59 -5.66 -13.24 2.14
CA SER A 59 -6.71 -14.11 2.65
C SER A 59 -8.08 -13.43 2.79
N SER A 60 -8.12 -12.10 2.90
CA SER A 60 -9.32 -11.37 3.33
C SER A 60 -10.10 -10.70 2.21
N SER A 61 -9.69 -10.80 0.94
CA SER A 61 -10.29 -9.97 -0.10
C SER A 61 -11.01 -10.78 -1.19
N ASP A 62 -12.25 -10.36 -1.50
CA ASP A 62 -12.96 -10.71 -2.74
C ASP A 62 -12.20 -10.21 -3.99
N PHE A 63 -11.17 -9.39 -3.79
CA PHE A 63 -10.30 -8.85 -4.82
C PHE A 63 -8.86 -9.31 -4.54
N PRO A 64 -8.37 -10.37 -5.21
CA PRO A 64 -7.04 -10.89 -4.96
C PRO A 64 -5.97 -9.91 -5.45
N ASN A 65 -5.27 -9.27 -4.51
CA ASN A 65 -4.12 -8.39 -4.79
C ASN A 65 -2.85 -9.20 -5.11
N THR A 66 -2.99 -10.28 -5.87
CA THR A 66 -1.92 -11.27 -6.10
C THR A 66 -0.71 -10.67 -6.79
N LEU A 67 -0.90 -9.85 -7.82
CA LEU A 67 0.20 -9.31 -8.61
C LEU A 67 1.10 -8.33 -7.84
N PRO A 68 0.55 -7.31 -7.11
CA PRO A 68 1.37 -6.44 -6.28
C PRO A 68 2.14 -7.19 -5.19
N ILE A 69 1.49 -8.14 -4.50
CA ILE A 69 2.12 -8.92 -3.43
C ILE A 69 3.19 -9.85 -3.98
N ARG A 70 2.96 -10.49 -5.13
CA ARG A 70 3.96 -11.31 -5.81
C ARG A 70 5.20 -10.50 -6.20
N ASN A 71 5.02 -9.29 -6.74
CA ASN A 71 6.13 -8.42 -7.09
C ASN A 71 6.91 -7.97 -5.86
N LEU A 72 6.21 -7.67 -4.76
CA LEU A 72 6.84 -7.34 -3.48
C LEU A 72 7.65 -8.53 -2.94
N ALA A 73 7.08 -9.74 -2.89
CA ALA A 73 7.77 -10.92 -2.40
C ALA A 73 9.06 -11.21 -3.19
N LYS A 74 9.01 -11.13 -4.52
CA LYS A 74 10.20 -11.28 -5.37
C LYS A 74 11.28 -10.24 -5.08
N SER A 75 10.88 -8.97 -4.97
CA SER A 75 11.82 -7.89 -4.71
C SER A 75 12.41 -7.98 -3.30
N LEU A 76 11.62 -8.44 -2.33
CA LEU A 76 12.06 -8.69 -0.97
C LEU A 76 13.14 -9.78 -0.91
N ILE A 77 12.89 -10.91 -1.57
CA ILE A 77 13.87 -12.00 -1.69
C ILE A 77 15.17 -11.47 -2.30
N ASN A 78 15.10 -10.82 -3.45
CA ASN A 78 16.27 -10.30 -4.15
C ASN A 78 17.07 -9.30 -3.30
N GLU A 79 16.39 -8.40 -2.58
CA GLU A 79 17.05 -7.39 -1.74
C GLU A 79 17.74 -8.01 -0.53
N VAL A 80 17.09 -8.96 0.16
CA VAL A 80 17.64 -9.64 1.32
C VAL A 80 18.85 -10.48 0.90
N GLU A 81 18.76 -11.27 -0.16
CA GLU A 81 19.87 -12.09 -0.69
C GLU A 81 21.04 -11.23 -1.15
N SER A 82 20.78 -10.13 -1.87
CA SER A 82 21.83 -9.23 -2.36
C SER A 82 22.57 -8.52 -1.24
N SER A 83 21.92 -8.31 -0.09
CA SER A 83 22.55 -7.77 1.12
C SER A 83 23.25 -8.81 1.97
N GLY A 84 23.26 -10.08 1.58
CA GLY A 84 23.84 -11.19 2.34
C GLY A 84 23.00 -11.62 3.54
N GLY A 85 21.73 -11.21 3.60
CA GLY A 85 20.78 -11.60 4.62
C GLY A 85 20.18 -12.99 4.38
N VAL A 86 19.41 -13.48 5.35
CA VAL A 86 18.68 -14.74 5.26
C VAL A 86 17.19 -14.41 5.03
N VAL A 87 16.63 -14.99 3.98
CA VAL A 87 15.19 -14.88 3.68
C VAL A 87 14.44 -15.92 4.48
N LEU A 88 13.30 -15.55 5.05
CA LEU A 88 12.40 -16.47 5.73
C LEU A 88 11.81 -17.49 4.73
N ASP A 89 11.75 -18.76 5.11
CA ASP A 89 11.20 -19.83 4.27
C ASP A 89 9.73 -19.55 3.89
N GLU A 90 8.97 -18.96 4.79
CA GLU A 90 7.56 -18.58 4.57
C GLU A 90 7.39 -17.54 3.46
N ILE A 91 8.42 -16.72 3.18
CA ILE A 91 8.39 -15.76 2.05
C ILE A 91 8.55 -16.50 0.73
N TYR A 92 9.39 -17.53 0.67
CA TYR A 92 9.51 -18.38 -0.52
C TYR A 92 8.21 -19.17 -0.76
N GLU A 93 7.58 -19.70 0.30
CA GLU A 93 6.30 -20.38 0.23
C GLU A 93 5.21 -19.45 -0.28
N LEU A 94 5.10 -18.23 0.26
CA LEU A 94 4.18 -17.20 -0.22
C LEU A 94 4.44 -16.88 -1.69
N CYS A 95 5.68 -16.65 -2.08
CA CYS A 95 6.04 -16.35 -3.46
C CYS A 95 5.64 -17.50 -4.41
N SER A 96 5.90 -18.74 -4.02
CA SER A 96 5.54 -19.94 -4.79
C SER A 96 4.04 -20.10 -4.93
N SER A 97 3.28 -19.92 -3.86
CA SER A 97 1.82 -20.00 -3.89
C SER A 97 1.19 -18.93 -4.79
N LEU A 98 1.75 -17.71 -4.79
CA LEU A 98 1.30 -16.62 -5.67
C LEU A 98 1.70 -16.82 -7.14
N MET A 99 2.70 -17.66 -7.42
CA MET A 99 3.10 -18.01 -8.79
C MET A 99 2.25 -19.14 -9.37
N THR A 100 1.80 -20.06 -8.55
CA THR A 100 0.96 -21.19 -8.97
C THR A 100 -0.52 -20.83 -9.05
N SER A 101 -0.92 -19.71 -8.42
CA SER A 101 -2.27 -19.16 -8.55
C SER A 101 -2.54 -18.83 -10.01
N PRO A 102 -3.62 -19.35 -10.64
CA PRO A 102 -3.93 -19.00 -12.02
C PRO A 102 -4.07 -17.49 -12.10
N LEU A 103 -3.12 -16.83 -12.76
CA LEU A 103 -3.37 -15.50 -13.28
C LEU A 103 -4.59 -15.66 -14.15
N GLU A 104 -5.71 -15.03 -13.78
CA GLU A 104 -6.89 -15.04 -14.63
C GLU A 104 -6.44 -14.54 -16.01
N SER A 105 -6.25 -15.49 -16.90
CA SER A 105 -5.90 -15.31 -18.31
C SER A 105 -7.14 -14.86 -19.09
N SER A 106 -7.89 -13.96 -18.52
CA SER A 106 -9.01 -13.29 -19.19
C SER A 106 -8.53 -11.95 -19.69
N GLY A 107 -8.31 -11.90 -20.99
CA GLY A 107 -7.95 -10.68 -21.70
C GLY A 107 -8.81 -9.49 -21.29
N SER A 108 -8.15 -8.34 -21.16
CA SER A 108 -8.71 -6.97 -21.10
C SER A 108 -9.79 -6.66 -20.06
N LYS A 109 -9.94 -7.39 -18.96
CA LYS A 109 -10.73 -6.89 -17.84
C LYS A 109 -9.85 -6.03 -16.95
N SER A 110 -10.28 -4.78 -16.73
CA SER A 110 -9.73 -3.85 -15.74
C SER A 110 -9.44 -4.59 -14.44
N GLN A 111 -8.17 -4.78 -14.11
CA GLN A 111 -7.78 -5.44 -12.88
C GLN A 111 -8.02 -4.47 -11.72
N ARG A 112 -9.05 -4.76 -10.94
CA ARG A 112 -9.37 -3.99 -9.75
C ARG A 112 -8.59 -4.52 -8.56
N VAL A 113 -8.10 -3.61 -7.73
CA VAL A 113 -7.38 -3.90 -6.49
C VAL A 113 -8.05 -3.19 -5.33
N LEU A 114 -8.04 -3.82 -4.17
CA LEU A 114 -8.50 -3.23 -2.93
C LEU A 114 -7.32 -2.55 -2.23
N LYS A 115 -7.33 -1.24 -2.18
CA LYS A 115 -6.39 -0.43 -1.41
C LYS A 115 -7.01 -0.03 -0.08
N ARG A 116 -6.20 0.09 0.97
CA ARG A 116 -6.63 0.59 2.27
C ARG A 116 -5.78 1.79 2.65
N TYR A 117 -6.42 2.94 2.81
CA TYR A 117 -5.78 4.18 3.22
C TYR A 117 -5.99 4.41 4.71
N SER A 118 -4.91 4.67 5.44
CA SER A 118 -4.93 4.93 6.87
C SER A 118 -4.74 6.41 7.13
N PHE A 119 -5.63 7.00 7.92
CA PHE A 119 -5.52 8.37 8.41
C PHE A 119 -5.36 8.32 9.92
N LEU A 120 -4.30 8.95 10.42
CA LEU A 120 -4.03 9.05 11.85
C LEU A 120 -4.51 10.40 12.37
N PHE A 121 -5.34 10.37 13.40
CA PHE A 121 -5.81 11.56 14.09
C PHE A 121 -4.85 11.99 15.21
N PRO A 122 -4.91 13.27 15.65
CA PRO A 122 -4.07 13.78 16.74
C PRO A 122 -4.26 13.03 18.07
N ASP A 123 -5.42 12.40 18.28
CA ASP A 123 -5.74 11.59 19.46
C ASP A 123 -5.24 10.13 19.35
N THR A 124 -4.41 9.83 18.36
CA THR A 124 -3.88 8.48 18.04
C THR A 124 -4.91 7.49 17.53
N THR A 125 -6.15 7.89 17.28
CA THR A 125 -7.12 7.04 16.58
C THR A 125 -6.77 6.92 15.11
N THR A 126 -7.04 5.77 14.50
CA THR A 126 -6.76 5.51 13.08
C THR A 126 -8.07 5.23 12.36
N LEU A 127 -8.31 5.97 11.29
CA LEU A 127 -9.39 5.69 10.34
C LEU A 127 -8.79 4.94 9.15
N MET A 128 -9.32 3.75 8.86
CA MET A 128 -8.93 2.97 7.69
C MET A 128 -10.07 2.95 6.67
N ILE A 129 -9.80 3.42 5.46
CA ILE A 129 -10.77 3.52 4.37
C ILE A 129 -10.39 2.53 3.27
N PRO A 130 -11.21 1.48 3.02
CA PRO A 130 -11.02 0.59 1.88
C PRO A 130 -11.55 1.25 0.61
N LEU A 131 -10.77 1.24 -0.47
CA LEU A 131 -11.14 1.75 -1.78
C LEU A 131 -10.78 0.75 -2.86
N ILE A 132 -11.72 0.49 -3.76
CA ILE A 132 -11.47 -0.32 -4.96
C ILE A 132 -10.93 0.61 -6.05
N SER A 133 -9.75 0.28 -6.56
CA SER A 133 -9.03 1.07 -7.56
C SER A 133 -8.70 0.22 -8.79
N SER A 134 -8.73 0.81 -9.98
CA SER A 134 -8.22 0.16 -11.19
C SER A 134 -6.71 0.29 -11.24
N THR A 135 -6.02 -0.76 -11.68
CA THR A 135 -4.58 -0.73 -11.93
C THR A 135 -4.25 -0.27 -13.34
N ASN A 136 -5.24 -0.23 -14.23
CA ASN A 136 -5.04 0.07 -15.66
C ASN A 136 -5.59 1.44 -16.02
N MET A 137 -4.70 2.42 -16.21
CA MET A 137 -5.05 3.76 -16.69
C MET A 137 -5.39 3.80 -18.19
N LEU A 138 -5.15 2.71 -18.93
CA LEU A 138 -5.29 2.69 -20.40
C LEU A 138 -6.74 2.57 -20.87
N GLU A 139 -7.68 2.27 -20.00
CA GLU A 139 -9.09 2.06 -20.36
C GLU A 139 -9.96 3.33 -20.24
N GLY A 140 -9.35 4.52 -20.16
CA GLY A 140 -10.10 5.79 -20.04
C GLY A 140 -10.68 6.05 -18.65
N ASP A 141 -10.44 5.16 -17.71
CA ASP A 141 -10.96 5.20 -16.33
C ASP A 141 -10.09 6.07 -15.40
N THR A 142 -9.83 7.31 -15.79
CA THR A 142 -9.11 8.26 -14.91
C THR A 142 -9.84 8.48 -13.57
N GLY A 143 -11.15 8.20 -13.51
CA GLY A 143 -11.95 8.27 -12.30
C GLY A 143 -11.83 7.08 -11.35
N CYS A 144 -11.20 5.98 -11.77
CA CYS A 144 -11.08 4.77 -10.96
C CYS A 144 -9.76 4.68 -10.16
N SER A 145 -8.96 5.73 -10.15
CA SER A 145 -7.73 5.85 -9.36
C SER A 145 -7.84 6.99 -8.35
N VAL A 146 -7.26 6.77 -7.16
CA VAL A 146 -7.19 7.83 -6.15
C VAL A 146 -6.09 8.81 -6.56
N TRP A 147 -6.48 10.04 -6.79
CA TRP A 147 -5.55 11.12 -7.12
C TRP A 147 -4.87 11.65 -5.87
N PRO A 148 -3.60 12.03 -5.92
CA PRO A 148 -2.92 12.64 -4.76
C PRO A 148 -3.67 13.84 -4.17
N ALA A 149 -4.35 14.63 -5.01
CA ALA A 149 -5.15 15.77 -4.57
C ALA A 149 -6.27 15.37 -3.60
N SER A 150 -6.92 14.21 -3.79
CA SER A 150 -7.97 13.73 -2.88
C SER A 150 -7.42 13.33 -1.51
N LEU A 151 -6.20 12.79 -1.45
CA LEU A 151 -5.53 12.50 -0.17
C LEU A 151 -5.18 13.80 0.58
N TYR A 152 -4.65 14.82 -0.12
CA TYR A 152 -4.40 16.12 0.49
C TYR A 152 -5.67 16.80 0.99
N LEU A 153 -6.74 16.74 0.20
CA LEU A 153 -8.04 17.27 0.61
C LEU A 153 -8.57 16.54 1.85
N SER A 154 -8.42 15.21 1.90
CA SER A 154 -8.81 14.42 3.07
C SER A 154 -8.03 14.83 4.31
N GLU A 155 -6.70 14.96 4.21
CA GLU A 155 -5.86 15.44 5.31
C GLU A 155 -6.24 16.86 5.75
N PHE A 156 -6.55 17.75 4.80
CA PHE A 156 -7.01 19.10 5.11
C PHE A 156 -8.34 19.10 5.86
N ILE A 157 -9.32 18.32 5.40
CA ILE A 157 -10.62 18.19 6.09
C ILE A 157 -10.45 17.64 7.50
N LEU A 158 -9.63 16.61 7.68
CA LEU A 158 -9.36 16.00 8.97
C LEU A 158 -8.60 16.93 9.92
N SER A 159 -7.73 17.77 9.39
CA SER A 159 -6.97 18.76 10.18
C SER A 159 -7.82 19.96 10.60
N PHE A 160 -8.83 20.32 9.82
CA PHE A 160 -9.68 21.49 10.04
C PHE A 160 -11.18 21.16 9.99
N PRO A 161 -11.68 20.22 10.80
CA PRO A 161 -13.05 19.72 10.71
C PRO A 161 -14.10 20.81 10.90
N LYS A 162 -13.82 21.81 11.73
CA LYS A 162 -14.74 22.95 11.98
C LYS A 162 -15.03 23.79 10.73
N LEU A 163 -14.16 23.76 9.70
CA LEU A 163 -14.43 24.46 8.45
C LEU A 163 -15.54 23.79 7.64
N PHE A 164 -15.78 22.51 7.86
CA PHE A 164 -16.70 21.68 7.08
C PHE A 164 -17.95 21.26 7.87
N GLU A 165 -17.88 21.36 9.21
CA GLU A 165 -18.98 20.98 10.09
C GLU A 165 -20.25 21.79 9.79
N ASN A 166 -21.38 21.11 9.61
CA ASN A 166 -22.69 21.69 9.29
C ASN A 166 -22.71 22.54 8.00
N LYS A 167 -21.80 22.28 7.05
CA LYS A 167 -21.77 22.94 5.75
C LYS A 167 -22.05 21.97 4.61
N SER A 168 -22.70 22.47 3.57
CA SER A 168 -22.81 21.76 2.30
C SER A 168 -21.54 21.98 1.48
N CYS A 169 -20.94 20.90 1.01
CA CYS A 169 -19.77 20.94 0.15
C CYS A 169 -20.15 20.47 -1.26
N PHE A 170 -19.62 21.15 -2.28
CA PHE A 170 -19.80 20.77 -3.67
C PHE A 170 -18.43 20.53 -4.29
N GLU A 171 -18.28 19.39 -4.95
CA GLU A 171 -17.10 19.09 -5.77
C GLU A 171 -17.45 19.36 -7.23
N VAL A 172 -16.61 20.14 -7.92
CA VAL A 172 -16.76 20.42 -9.36
C VAL A 172 -15.63 19.71 -10.09
N ILE A 173 -15.99 18.69 -10.87
CA ILE A 173 -15.06 17.93 -11.69
C ILE A 173 -15.16 18.45 -13.12
N TYR A 174 -14.07 18.97 -13.67
CA TYR A 174 -13.95 19.31 -15.09
C TYR A 174 -13.36 18.09 -15.81
N SER A 175 -14.11 17.56 -16.77
CA SER A 175 -13.67 16.48 -17.66
C SER A 175 -13.10 17.05 -18.98
#